data_8fcaff51b7ff45343431494fa1ef955b
#
_entry.id   8fcaff51b7ff45343431494fa1ef955b
#
_cell.length_a   1.000
_cell.length_b   1.000
_cell.length_c   1.000
_cell.angle_alpha   90.00
_cell.angle_beta   90.00
_cell.angle_gamma   90.00
#
_symmetry.space_group_name_H-M   'P 1'
#
loop_
_entity.id
_entity.type
_entity.pdbx_description
1 polymer ?
#
loop_
_entity_poly.entity_id
_entity_poly.type
_entity_poly.pdbx_seq_one_letter_code
_entity_poly.pdbx_strand_id
1 'polypeptide(L)' 'MVRNFTPEDEGKRVMTEDGETVGTVAKTTGTELHVEPDTGLSQSIRRRLGWAESDQDTFSVSHSSVDSITDDEIRLKE' A
#
# COMPACT_ATOMS: atom_id res chain seq x y z
N MET A 1 15.44 -3.03 5.54
CA MET A 1 14.57 -1.92 5.98
C MET A 1 14.56 -0.84 4.91
N VAL A 2 13.39 -0.37 4.55
CA VAL A 2 13.26 0.67 3.53
C VAL A 2 13.36 2.06 4.18
N ARG A 3 13.62 3.07 3.34
CA ARG A 3 13.65 4.47 3.80
C ARG A 3 12.27 4.93 4.23
N ASN A 4 12.23 6.03 4.95
CA ASN A 4 10.95 6.66 5.29
C ASN A 4 10.26 7.15 4.02
N PHE A 5 8.95 7.24 4.08
CA PHE A 5 8.16 7.72 2.96
C PHE A 5 8.28 9.24 2.83
N THR A 6 8.17 9.72 1.61
CA THR A 6 8.21 11.16 1.31
C THR A 6 7.00 11.52 0.46
N PRO A 7 6.68 12.83 0.32
CA PRO A 7 5.59 13.24 -0.57
C PRO A 7 5.77 12.77 -2.01
N GLU A 8 6.98 12.47 -2.43
CA GLU A 8 7.25 11.96 -3.77
C GLU A 8 6.68 10.56 -3.98
N ASP A 9 6.39 9.84 -2.90
CA ASP A 9 5.82 8.51 -2.98
C ASP A 9 4.32 8.53 -3.24
N GLU A 10 3.69 9.70 -3.11
CA GLU A 10 2.27 9.83 -3.42
C GLU A 10 2.02 9.59 -4.90
N GLY A 11 0.97 8.86 -5.19
CA GLY A 11 0.62 8.49 -6.56
C GLY A 11 1.26 7.22 -7.06
N LYS A 12 2.20 6.65 -6.31
CA LYS A 12 2.81 5.37 -6.69
C LYS A 12 1.82 4.24 -6.49
N ARG A 13 1.98 3.18 -7.28
CA ARG A 13 1.16 1.99 -7.11
C ARG A 13 1.64 1.19 -5.93
N VAL A 14 0.70 0.61 -5.20
CA VAL A 14 1.02 -0.30 -4.09
C VAL A 14 0.73 -1.72 -4.57
N MET A 15 1.71 -2.59 -4.43
CA MET A 15 1.63 -3.95 -4.94
C MET A 15 1.98 -4.97 -3.86
N THR A 16 1.38 -6.15 -3.98
CA THR A 16 1.71 -7.24 -3.08
C THR A 16 3.02 -7.90 -3.49
N GLU A 17 3.51 -8.81 -2.65
CA GLU A 17 4.70 -9.59 -2.93
C GLU A 17 4.55 -10.38 -4.25
N ASP A 18 3.34 -10.78 -4.57
CA ASP A 18 3.04 -11.53 -5.79
C ASP A 18 2.97 -10.67 -7.05
N GLY A 19 3.07 -9.36 -6.89
CA GLY A 19 3.03 -8.45 -8.03
C GLY A 19 1.64 -7.98 -8.40
N GLU A 20 0.65 -8.14 -7.54
CA GLU A 20 -0.70 -7.64 -7.78
C GLU A 20 -0.87 -6.22 -7.25
N THR A 21 -1.43 -5.34 -8.08
CA THR A 21 -1.71 -3.97 -7.66
C THR A 21 -2.91 -3.95 -6.73
N VAL A 22 -2.73 -3.39 -5.54
CA VAL A 22 -3.81 -3.32 -4.55
C VAL A 22 -4.36 -1.91 -4.38
N GLY A 23 -3.65 -0.91 -4.84
CA GLY A 23 -4.12 0.47 -4.73
C GLY A 23 -3.03 1.45 -5.09
N THR A 24 -3.28 2.70 -4.71
CA THR A 24 -2.38 3.81 -5.01
C THR A 24 -2.12 4.60 -3.72
N VAL A 25 -0.93 5.13 -3.58
CA VAL A 25 -0.58 5.94 -2.42
C VAL A 25 -1.33 7.26 -2.49
N ALA A 26 -2.20 7.51 -1.52
CA ALA A 26 -2.95 8.76 -1.43
C ALA A 26 -2.21 9.80 -0.62
N LYS A 27 -1.49 9.36 0.42
CA LYS A 27 -0.79 10.28 1.31
C LYS A 27 0.31 9.54 2.06
N THR A 28 1.34 10.25 2.47
CA THR A 28 2.43 9.68 3.27
C THR A 28 2.65 10.50 4.53
N THR A 29 3.15 9.84 5.59
CA THR A 29 3.42 10.49 6.87
C THR A 29 4.80 10.11 7.44
N GLY A 30 5.76 9.77 6.59
CA GLY A 30 7.08 9.37 7.04
C GLY A 30 7.18 7.88 7.34
N THR A 31 6.43 7.38 8.30
CA THR A 31 6.47 5.96 8.67
C THR A 31 5.23 5.18 8.24
N GLU A 32 4.24 5.87 7.68
CA GLU A 32 3.01 5.23 7.21
C GLU A 32 2.59 5.73 5.85
N LEU A 33 1.94 4.84 5.10
CA LEU A 33 1.29 5.18 3.84
C LEU A 33 -0.21 5.12 4.04
N HIS A 34 -0.92 6.02 3.39
CA HIS A 34 -2.36 5.91 3.25
C HIS A 34 -2.62 5.46 1.82
N VAL A 35 -3.22 4.28 1.68
CA VAL A 35 -3.45 3.65 0.39
C VAL A 35 -4.92 3.73 0.03
N GLU A 36 -5.20 4.21 -1.19
CA GLU A 36 -6.54 4.18 -1.74
C GLU A 36 -6.68 2.87 -2.51
N PRO A 37 -7.50 1.93 -2.05
CA PRO A 37 -7.59 0.60 -2.68
C PRO A 37 -8.23 0.67 -4.06
N ASP A 38 -7.79 -0.22 -4.95
CA ASP A 38 -8.38 -0.34 -6.27
C ASP A 38 -9.81 -0.86 -6.17
N THR A 39 -10.68 -0.38 -7.05
CA THR A 39 -12.08 -0.79 -7.07
C THR A 39 -12.26 -2.25 -7.45
N GLY A 40 -11.32 -2.81 -8.21
CA GLY A 40 -11.37 -4.20 -8.64
C GLY A 40 -10.64 -5.18 -7.72
N LEU A 41 -10.24 -4.73 -6.52
CA LEU A 41 -9.46 -5.55 -5.61
C LEU A 41 -10.26 -6.76 -5.13
N SER A 42 -9.66 -7.95 -5.24
CA SER A 42 -10.33 -9.18 -4.86
C SER A 42 -10.49 -9.28 -3.34
N GLN A 43 -11.51 -10.02 -2.92
CA GLN A 43 -11.78 -10.24 -1.51
C GLN A 43 -10.62 -10.99 -0.84
N SER A 44 -9.98 -11.90 -1.55
CA SER A 44 -8.84 -12.65 -1.01
C SER A 44 -7.70 -11.73 -0.63
N ILE A 45 -7.38 -10.77 -1.50
CA ILE A 45 -6.29 -9.83 -1.24
C ILE A 45 -6.66 -8.89 -0.10
N ARG A 46 -7.89 -8.40 -0.07
CA ARG A 46 -8.36 -7.53 1.01
C ARG A 46 -8.23 -8.24 2.36
N ARG A 47 -8.54 -9.52 2.38
CA ARG A 47 -8.45 -10.32 3.60
C ARG A 47 -7.00 -10.51 4.04
N ARG A 48 -6.09 -10.76 3.10
CA ARG A 48 -4.67 -10.90 3.40
C ARG A 48 -4.10 -9.62 4.01
N LEU A 49 -4.55 -8.48 3.54
CA LEU A 49 -4.06 -7.18 4.00
C LEU A 49 -4.81 -6.67 5.24
N GLY A 50 -5.83 -7.39 5.69
CA GLY A 50 -6.63 -6.97 6.83
C GLY A 50 -7.64 -5.89 6.50
N TRP A 51 -7.97 -5.70 5.23
CA TRP A 51 -8.87 -4.63 4.77
C TRP A 51 -10.30 -5.08 4.56
N ALA A 52 -10.57 -6.37 4.65
CA ALA A 52 -11.86 -6.94 4.26
C ALA A 52 -13.04 -6.44 5.09
N GLU A 53 -12.81 -6.08 6.33
CA GLU A 53 -13.87 -5.68 7.24
C GLU A 53 -13.96 -4.16 7.45
N SER A 54 -13.18 -3.40 6.69
CA SER A 54 -13.13 -1.97 6.85
C SER A 54 -13.94 -1.27 5.77
N ASP A 55 -14.67 -0.22 6.17
CA ASP A 55 -15.42 0.63 5.25
C ASP A 55 -14.67 1.91 4.91
N GLN A 56 -13.41 1.99 5.27
CA GLN A 56 -12.61 3.19 5.04
C GLN A 56 -12.26 3.37 3.57
N ASP A 57 -12.18 4.61 3.14
CA ASP A 57 -11.77 4.94 1.78
C ASP A 57 -10.26 4.75 1.57
N THR A 58 -9.49 4.83 2.64
CA THR A 58 -8.05 4.61 2.59
C THR A 58 -7.63 3.72 3.74
N PHE A 59 -6.50 3.03 3.55
CA PHE A 59 -5.94 2.14 4.56
C PHE A 59 -4.51 2.56 4.87
N SER A 60 -4.14 2.45 6.14
CA SER A 60 -2.78 2.74 6.56
C SER A 60 -1.90 1.51 6.42
N VAL A 61 -0.72 1.69 5.85
CA VAL A 61 0.29 0.64 5.75
C VAL A 61 1.54 1.14 6.45
N SER A 62 2.01 0.35 7.41
CA SER A 62 3.19 0.68 8.17
C SER A 62 4.46 0.52 7.33
N HIS A 63 5.45 1.35 7.58
CA HIS A 63 6.78 1.27 6.99
C HIS A 63 7.37 -0.15 7.13
N SER A 64 7.11 -0.81 8.24
CA SER A 64 7.62 -2.16 8.48
C SER A 64 6.97 -3.23 7.61
N SER A 65 5.83 -2.93 6.99
CA SER A 65 5.15 -3.86 6.09
C SER A 65 5.57 -3.71 4.64
N VAL A 66 6.45 -2.76 4.34
CA VAL A 66 6.92 -2.50 2.99
C VAL A 66 8.23 -3.22 2.74
N ASP A 67 8.29 -3.98 1.65
CA ASP A 67 9.49 -4.70 1.24
C ASP A 67 10.46 -3.81 0.48
N SER A 68 9.94 -3.05 -0.47
CA SER A 68 10.78 -2.16 -1.28
C SER A 68 10.00 -0.99 -1.83
N ILE A 69 10.73 0.08 -2.15
CA ILE A 69 10.18 1.28 -2.78
C ILE A 69 10.98 1.54 -4.04
N THR A 70 10.27 1.64 -5.17
CA THR A 70 10.90 1.95 -6.45
C THR A 70 10.39 3.30 -6.95
N ASP A 71 10.79 3.71 -8.16
CA ASP A 71 10.35 4.98 -8.73
C ASP A 71 8.86 5.02 -9.02
N ASP A 72 8.25 3.86 -9.31
CA ASP A 72 6.86 3.79 -9.76
C ASP A 72 5.94 3.05 -8.80
N GLU A 73 6.48 2.30 -7.87
CA GLU A 73 5.65 1.43 -7.04
C GLU A 73 6.23 1.20 -5.65
N ILE A 74 5.36 0.77 -4.76
CA ILE A 74 5.73 0.34 -3.42
C ILE A 74 5.29 -1.10 -3.29
N ARG A 75 6.22 -1.97 -2.96
CA ARG A 75 5.95 -3.39 -2.82
C ARG A 75 5.85 -3.77 -1.35
N LEU A 76 4.77 -4.45 -1.00
CA LEU A 76 4.54 -4.91 0.36
C LEU A 76 5.19 -6.27 0.58
N LYS A 77 5.34 -6.64 1.84
CA LYS A 77 5.89 -7.96 2.19
C LYS A 77 4.88 -9.09 2.06
N GLU A 78 3.63 -8.73 1.85
CA GLU A 78 2.55 -9.70 1.72
C GLU A 78 2.01 -9.79 0.31
#